data_81aee14f69f5d9a6ea30a0ae25e2f32b
#
_entry.id   81aee14f69f5d9a6ea30a0ae25e2f32b
#
_cell.length_a   1.000
_cell.length_b   1.000
_cell.length_c   1.000
_cell.angle_alpha   90.00
_cell.angle_beta   90.00
_cell.angle_gamma   90.00
#
_symmetry.space_group_name_H-M   'P 1'
#
loop_
_entity.id
_entity.type
_entity.pdbx_description
1 polymer ?
#
loop_
_entity_poly.entity_id
_entity_poly.type
_entity_poly.pdbx_seq_one_letter_code
_entity_poly.pdbx_strand_id
1 'polypeptide(L)'
;MKTIPNSTETEMCLLGSLLLDPQAIFKIIDIIEAKDFYSGKHTNIYQTYQEMFVVGDQIDLATLSEKLRVKNLLDGIGGVSYLVGLTNTVPTASNIISYAKIVKDKSLRRQLLVAQTENEKEIYDEEKNISKVLATAQDRIYQITPLKSKSDLVNSIMAELEMVQADYSAKYEQGKKTIGYSSGFEKIDDVVDGLQAGHFWVVGAWHGTGKSSFVLNIIHSILEQGVPVSIFSNEMSQTQILAKLMGIRNEVSSMKILKGKNDREIMQRVDEAKLFLKQTNLEIHIEFEIEKIKMQIRKDVYTRGVKVVMIDYLQKIISDEISDETTLVSVASKALSNLAQELKITIILLSQISNDAQKGAGAGAGFKGSGTIEASADFALVLKRDKTKETPMEEWVEMKVQITKNKFGLDGIIPMWFHLKSGKVKKDL
;
A
#
# COMPACT_ATOMS: atom_id res chain seq x y z
N MET A 1 -10.19 15.60 39.88
CA MET A 1 -9.27 14.59 39.30
C MET A 1 -10.01 13.81 38.23
N LYS A 2 -9.44 13.61 37.06
CA LYS A 2 -10.04 12.72 36.06
C LYS A 2 -9.81 11.27 36.48
N THR A 3 -10.88 10.50 36.66
CA THR A 3 -10.79 9.06 36.98
C THR A 3 -10.33 8.26 35.78
N ILE A 4 -9.49 7.24 36.01
CA ILE A 4 -9.04 6.32 34.95
C ILE A 4 -10.28 5.60 34.39
N PRO A 5 -10.46 5.51 33.05
CA PRO A 5 -11.61 4.87 32.44
C PRO A 5 -11.74 3.39 32.86
N ASN A 6 -12.80 3.04 33.56
CA ASN A 6 -13.12 1.70 33.98
C ASN A 6 -14.64 1.50 34.10
N SER A 7 -15.08 0.25 34.24
CA SER A 7 -16.43 -0.12 34.57
C SER A 7 -16.41 -1.48 35.29
N THR A 8 -16.03 -1.47 36.57
CA THR A 8 -15.87 -2.69 37.35
C THR A 8 -17.19 -3.50 37.45
N GLU A 9 -18.33 -2.82 37.48
CA GLU A 9 -19.64 -3.48 37.44
C GLU A 9 -19.84 -4.27 36.13
N THR A 10 -19.48 -3.68 34.98
CA THR A 10 -19.60 -4.38 33.69
C THR A 10 -18.62 -5.55 33.61
N GLU A 11 -17.43 -5.44 34.20
CA GLU A 11 -16.47 -6.55 34.28
C GLU A 11 -17.05 -7.70 35.12
N MET A 12 -17.71 -7.39 36.24
CA MET A 12 -18.40 -8.39 37.08
C MET A 12 -19.53 -9.06 36.27
N CYS A 13 -20.34 -8.29 35.55
CA CYS A 13 -21.40 -8.84 34.72
C CYS A 13 -20.86 -9.75 33.60
N LEU A 14 -19.73 -9.38 32.98
CA LEU A 14 -19.07 -10.20 31.97
C LEU A 14 -18.62 -11.55 32.55
N LEU A 15 -17.90 -11.54 33.67
CA LEU A 15 -17.41 -12.76 34.33
C LEU A 15 -18.55 -13.60 34.88
N GLY A 16 -19.58 -12.97 35.46
CA GLY A 16 -20.79 -13.65 35.92
C GLY A 16 -21.50 -14.36 34.76
N SER A 17 -21.59 -13.72 33.59
CA SER A 17 -22.16 -14.34 32.38
C SER A 17 -21.40 -15.59 31.93
N LEU A 18 -20.07 -15.59 32.01
CA LEU A 18 -19.22 -16.74 31.69
C LEU A 18 -19.41 -17.90 32.71
N LEU A 19 -19.62 -17.57 33.97
CA LEU A 19 -19.86 -18.60 34.98
C LEU A 19 -21.28 -19.22 34.89
N LEU A 20 -22.24 -18.47 34.34
CA LEU A 20 -23.60 -18.97 34.08
C LEU A 20 -23.68 -19.79 32.79
N ASP A 21 -22.98 -19.37 31.75
CA ASP A 21 -22.93 -20.05 30.45
C ASP A 21 -21.48 -20.10 29.94
N PRO A 22 -20.77 -21.20 30.24
CA PRO A 22 -19.38 -21.35 29.78
C PRO A 22 -19.20 -21.27 28.29
N GLN A 23 -20.18 -21.63 27.47
CA GLN A 23 -20.09 -21.54 26.03
C GLN A 23 -20.19 -20.10 25.49
N ALA A 24 -20.65 -19.17 26.30
CA ALA A 24 -20.71 -17.77 25.92
C ALA A 24 -19.33 -17.15 25.64
N ILE A 25 -18.23 -17.79 26.04
CA ILE A 25 -16.87 -17.37 25.68
C ILE A 25 -16.64 -17.32 24.18
N PHE A 26 -17.23 -18.23 23.40
CA PHE A 26 -17.12 -18.21 21.93
C PHE A 26 -17.62 -16.91 21.29
N LYS A 27 -18.52 -16.19 21.98
CA LYS A 27 -19.08 -14.92 21.48
C LYS A 27 -18.17 -13.73 21.72
N ILE A 28 -17.18 -13.86 22.63
CA ILE A 28 -16.37 -12.72 23.10
C ILE A 28 -14.87 -12.93 23.00
N ILE A 29 -14.41 -14.14 22.68
CA ILE A 29 -12.97 -14.47 22.64
C ILE A 29 -12.20 -13.59 21.62
N ASP A 30 -12.85 -13.18 20.54
CA ASP A 30 -12.28 -12.28 19.54
C ASP A 30 -12.45 -10.79 19.90
N ILE A 31 -13.18 -10.46 20.97
CA ILE A 31 -13.49 -9.08 21.37
C ILE A 31 -12.58 -8.62 22.50
N ILE A 32 -12.33 -9.49 23.50
CA ILE A 32 -11.69 -9.12 24.75
C ILE A 32 -10.56 -10.08 25.14
N GLU A 33 -9.50 -9.51 25.69
CA GLU A 33 -8.35 -10.22 26.25
C GLU A 33 -8.25 -9.97 27.76
N ALA A 34 -7.48 -10.81 28.47
CA ALA A 34 -7.30 -10.66 29.92
C ALA A 34 -6.74 -9.28 30.31
N LYS A 35 -5.87 -8.69 29.47
CA LYS A 35 -5.31 -7.34 29.68
C LYS A 35 -6.35 -6.21 29.60
N ASP A 36 -7.55 -6.48 29.07
CA ASP A 36 -8.58 -5.47 28.90
C ASP A 36 -9.34 -5.17 30.20
N PHE A 37 -9.22 -6.03 31.21
CA PHE A 37 -9.80 -5.78 32.49
C PHE A 37 -9.03 -4.72 33.28
N TYR A 38 -9.74 -3.86 33.99
CA TYR A 38 -9.16 -2.85 34.89
C TYR A 38 -8.78 -3.47 36.25
N SER A 39 -9.63 -4.33 36.77
CA SER A 39 -9.40 -5.02 38.05
C SER A 39 -8.43 -6.19 37.85
N GLY A 40 -7.30 -6.19 38.56
CA GLY A 40 -6.38 -7.32 38.57
C GLY A 40 -7.01 -8.65 38.99
N LYS A 41 -8.03 -8.61 39.87
CA LYS A 41 -8.81 -9.80 40.22
C LYS A 41 -9.56 -10.38 39.04
N HIS A 42 -10.17 -9.52 38.22
CA HIS A 42 -10.92 -9.92 37.04
C HIS A 42 -9.98 -10.42 35.92
N THR A 43 -8.82 -9.80 35.78
CA THR A 43 -7.75 -10.27 34.89
C THR A 43 -7.39 -11.71 35.21
N ASN A 44 -7.10 -12.00 36.48
CA ASN A 44 -6.70 -13.35 36.93
C ASN A 44 -7.81 -14.39 36.72
N ILE A 45 -9.05 -14.02 36.98
CA ILE A 45 -10.21 -14.90 36.78
C ILE A 45 -10.37 -15.21 35.30
N TYR A 46 -10.39 -14.19 34.44
CA TYR A 46 -10.56 -14.37 32.98
C TYR A 46 -9.42 -15.14 32.36
N GLN A 47 -8.17 -14.85 32.73
CA GLN A 47 -7.01 -15.58 32.25
C GLN A 47 -7.07 -17.06 32.64
N THR A 48 -7.42 -17.37 33.88
CA THR A 48 -7.56 -18.75 34.32
C THR A 48 -8.70 -19.46 33.60
N TYR A 49 -9.79 -18.74 33.36
CA TYR A 49 -10.92 -19.24 32.58
C TYR A 49 -10.50 -19.57 31.13
N GLN A 50 -9.75 -18.68 30.47
CA GLN A 50 -9.25 -18.90 29.12
C GLN A 50 -8.31 -20.12 29.04
N GLU A 51 -7.41 -20.29 30.00
CA GLU A 51 -6.51 -21.44 30.06
C GLU A 51 -7.28 -22.78 30.21
N MET A 52 -8.28 -22.83 31.06
CA MET A 52 -9.12 -24.00 31.19
C MET A 52 -9.90 -24.29 29.91
N PHE A 53 -10.43 -23.24 29.27
CA PHE A 53 -11.15 -23.37 28.03
C PHE A 53 -10.28 -23.92 26.89
N VAL A 54 -9.04 -23.45 26.75
CA VAL A 54 -8.08 -23.90 25.70
C VAL A 54 -7.71 -25.38 25.91
N VAL A 55 -7.56 -25.83 27.13
CA VAL A 55 -7.23 -27.24 27.47
C VAL A 55 -8.45 -28.16 27.33
N GLY A 56 -9.67 -27.58 27.26
CA GLY A 56 -10.92 -28.35 27.21
C GLY A 56 -11.40 -28.84 28.57
N ASP A 57 -10.92 -28.23 29.67
CA ASP A 57 -11.40 -28.54 31.03
C ASP A 57 -12.87 -28.15 31.14
N GLN A 58 -13.64 -28.92 31.92
CA GLN A 58 -14.99 -28.55 32.26
C GLN A 58 -14.94 -27.33 33.21
N ILE A 59 -15.63 -26.25 32.84
CA ILE A 59 -15.59 -24.99 33.56
C ILE A 59 -16.90 -24.80 34.32
N ASP A 60 -16.81 -24.84 35.66
CA ASP A 60 -17.86 -24.47 36.60
C ASP A 60 -17.22 -23.75 37.78
N LEU A 61 -18.07 -23.35 38.73
CA LEU A 61 -17.62 -22.62 39.94
C LEU A 61 -16.59 -23.41 40.76
N ALA A 62 -16.76 -24.74 40.87
CA ALA A 62 -15.91 -25.60 41.70
C ALA A 62 -14.55 -25.81 41.02
N THR A 63 -14.54 -26.16 39.71
CA THR A 63 -13.35 -26.41 38.94
C THR A 63 -12.50 -25.14 38.75
N LEU A 64 -13.14 -23.98 38.49
CA LEU A 64 -12.45 -22.69 38.41
C LEU A 64 -11.86 -22.28 39.76
N SER A 65 -12.59 -22.49 40.89
CA SER A 65 -12.09 -22.21 42.23
C SER A 65 -10.85 -23.05 42.56
N GLU A 66 -10.87 -24.32 42.22
CA GLU A 66 -9.73 -25.21 42.44
C GLU A 66 -8.52 -24.82 41.59
N LYS A 67 -8.73 -24.47 40.29
CA LYS A 67 -7.66 -24.00 39.42
C LYS A 67 -7.02 -22.71 39.95
N LEU A 68 -7.83 -21.78 40.44
CA LEU A 68 -7.37 -20.53 41.06
C LEU A 68 -6.62 -20.80 42.38
N ARG A 69 -7.04 -21.81 43.18
CA ARG A 69 -6.34 -22.23 44.37
C ARG A 69 -4.96 -22.81 44.07
N VAL A 70 -4.88 -23.72 43.12
CA VAL A 70 -3.59 -24.28 42.64
C VAL A 70 -2.62 -23.19 42.19
N LYS A 71 -3.13 -22.13 41.60
CA LYS A 71 -2.34 -20.95 41.19
C LYS A 71 -2.04 -19.97 42.34
N ASN A 72 -2.50 -20.21 43.55
CA ASN A 72 -2.41 -19.29 44.70
C ASN A 72 -3.08 -17.92 44.44
N LEU A 73 -4.10 -17.88 43.61
CA LEU A 73 -4.81 -16.65 43.22
C LEU A 73 -6.15 -16.51 43.95
N LEU A 74 -6.72 -17.60 44.48
CA LEU A 74 -8.07 -17.64 45.03
C LEU A 74 -8.30 -16.65 46.20
N ASP A 75 -7.38 -16.60 47.15
CA ASP A 75 -7.50 -15.67 48.29
C ASP A 75 -7.37 -14.21 47.84
N GLY A 76 -6.45 -13.93 46.89
CA GLY A 76 -6.23 -12.61 46.34
C GLY A 76 -7.42 -12.01 45.58
N ILE A 77 -8.28 -12.85 45.00
CA ILE A 77 -9.52 -12.40 44.36
C ILE A 77 -10.70 -12.21 45.31
N GLY A 78 -10.64 -12.72 46.54
CA GLY A 78 -11.72 -12.68 47.55
C GLY A 78 -12.40 -14.01 47.80
N GLY A 79 -11.73 -15.12 47.44
CA GLY A 79 -12.21 -16.48 47.71
C GLY A 79 -13.39 -16.92 46.85
N VAL A 80 -13.94 -18.09 47.20
CA VAL A 80 -15.10 -18.67 46.50
C VAL A 80 -16.33 -17.74 46.62
N SER A 81 -16.47 -17.03 47.76
CA SER A 81 -17.58 -16.09 47.98
C SER A 81 -17.64 -15.00 46.89
N TYR A 82 -16.49 -14.51 46.41
CA TYR A 82 -16.43 -13.53 45.34
C TYR A 82 -16.93 -14.12 44.03
N LEU A 83 -16.51 -15.35 43.67
CA LEU A 83 -16.97 -16.04 42.47
C LEU A 83 -18.48 -16.29 42.48
N VAL A 84 -19.02 -16.68 43.61
CA VAL A 84 -20.50 -16.79 43.83
C VAL A 84 -21.17 -15.43 43.68
N GLY A 85 -20.55 -14.37 44.19
CA GLY A 85 -21.04 -13.00 44.02
C GLY A 85 -21.14 -12.59 42.54
N LEU A 86 -20.20 -13.00 41.71
CA LEU A 86 -20.21 -12.70 40.25
C LEU A 86 -21.44 -13.33 39.57
N THR A 87 -21.80 -14.57 39.89
CA THR A 87 -22.98 -15.23 39.30
C THR A 87 -24.30 -14.53 39.66
N ASN A 88 -24.34 -13.83 40.77
CA ASN A 88 -25.52 -13.07 41.20
C ASN A 88 -25.63 -11.67 40.58
N THR A 89 -24.59 -11.22 39.83
CA THR A 89 -24.61 -9.89 39.20
C THR A 89 -25.47 -9.82 37.96
N VAL A 90 -25.73 -10.98 37.33
CA VAL A 90 -26.49 -11.04 36.07
C VAL A 90 -27.53 -12.16 36.13
N PRO A 91 -28.73 -11.94 35.60
CA PRO A 91 -29.77 -12.99 35.56
C PRO A 91 -29.52 -13.99 34.39
N THR A 92 -28.83 -13.57 33.33
CA THR A 92 -28.57 -14.38 32.13
C THR A 92 -27.27 -13.95 31.43
N ALA A 93 -26.71 -14.85 30.61
CA ALA A 93 -25.54 -14.56 29.77
C ALA A 93 -25.86 -13.85 28.43
N SER A 94 -27.13 -13.49 28.18
CA SER A 94 -27.59 -12.99 26.88
C SER A 94 -26.88 -11.71 26.43
N ASN A 95 -26.48 -10.85 27.36
CA ASN A 95 -25.89 -9.53 27.06
C ASN A 95 -24.34 -9.53 27.05
N ILE A 96 -23.70 -10.69 27.09
CA ILE A 96 -22.26 -10.82 27.26
C ILE A 96 -21.46 -10.03 26.22
N ILE A 97 -21.92 -9.98 24.95
CA ILE A 97 -21.27 -9.21 23.87
C ILE A 97 -21.27 -7.70 24.17
N SER A 98 -22.39 -7.20 24.72
CA SER A 98 -22.50 -5.78 25.09
C SER A 98 -21.55 -5.45 26.25
N TYR A 99 -21.46 -6.33 27.25
CA TYR A 99 -20.51 -6.18 28.36
C TYR A 99 -19.05 -6.20 27.86
N ALA A 100 -18.70 -7.14 26.99
CA ALA A 100 -17.35 -7.23 26.38
C ALA A 100 -16.99 -5.97 25.63
N LYS A 101 -17.90 -5.41 24.81
CA LYS A 101 -17.68 -4.16 24.08
C LYS A 101 -17.44 -2.97 25.01
N ILE A 102 -18.16 -2.86 26.11
CA ILE A 102 -17.97 -1.78 27.10
C ILE A 102 -16.61 -1.91 27.79
N VAL A 103 -16.24 -3.13 28.22
CA VAL A 103 -14.92 -3.37 28.84
C VAL A 103 -13.81 -3.06 27.85
N LYS A 104 -13.95 -3.47 26.59
CA LYS A 104 -12.99 -3.16 25.51
C LYS A 104 -12.83 -1.65 25.27
N ASP A 105 -13.95 -0.90 25.17
CA ASP A 105 -13.91 0.57 25.03
C ASP A 105 -13.11 1.22 26.17
N LYS A 106 -13.38 0.81 27.43
CA LYS A 106 -12.64 1.32 28.58
C LYS A 106 -11.15 0.97 28.53
N SER A 107 -10.81 -0.23 28.08
CA SER A 107 -9.43 -0.67 27.88
C SER A 107 -8.71 0.17 26.85
N LEU A 108 -9.31 0.37 25.68
CA LEU A 108 -8.73 1.19 24.61
C LEU A 108 -8.47 2.63 25.05
N ARG A 109 -9.39 3.21 25.84
CA ARG A 109 -9.18 4.54 26.43
C ARG A 109 -7.99 4.57 27.40
N ARG A 110 -7.80 3.52 28.21
CA ARG A 110 -6.64 3.41 29.10
C ARG A 110 -5.33 3.29 28.30
N GLN A 111 -5.32 2.44 27.28
CA GLN A 111 -4.15 2.26 26.41
C GLN A 111 -3.79 3.57 25.71
N LEU A 112 -4.78 4.32 25.23
CA LEU A 112 -4.55 5.64 24.63
C LEU A 112 -3.96 6.65 25.62
N LEU A 113 -4.43 6.66 26.87
CA LEU A 113 -3.85 7.51 27.91
C LEU A 113 -2.39 7.15 28.22
N VAL A 114 -2.06 5.86 28.27
CA VAL A 114 -0.68 5.39 28.47
C VAL A 114 0.19 5.84 27.30
N ALA A 115 -0.24 5.60 26.03
CA ALA A 115 0.48 6.01 24.85
C ALA A 115 0.70 7.52 24.80
N GLN A 116 -0.30 8.32 25.19
CA GLN A 116 -0.18 9.77 25.25
C GLN A 116 0.88 10.21 26.28
N THR A 117 0.90 9.59 27.46
CA THR A 117 1.88 9.91 28.52
C THR A 117 3.31 9.53 28.10
N GLU A 118 3.47 8.42 27.39
CA GLU A 118 4.76 8.01 26.86
C GLU A 118 5.24 8.91 25.71
N ASN A 119 4.33 9.30 24.82
CA ASN A 119 4.62 10.26 23.77
C ASN A 119 5.02 11.63 24.33
N GLU A 120 4.33 12.10 25.37
CA GLU A 120 4.65 13.35 26.05
C GLU A 120 6.09 13.33 26.59
N LYS A 121 6.52 12.25 27.26
CA LYS A 121 7.88 12.10 27.76
C LYS A 121 8.93 12.16 26.64
N GLU A 122 8.65 11.53 25.51
CA GLU A 122 9.60 11.52 24.38
C GLU A 122 9.67 12.86 23.63
N ILE A 123 8.57 13.63 23.62
CA ILE A 123 8.53 14.98 23.03
C ILE A 123 9.45 15.95 23.79
N TYR A 124 9.55 15.83 25.12
CA TYR A 124 10.43 16.66 25.95
C TYR A 124 11.89 16.19 25.97
N ASP A 125 12.20 15.04 25.37
CA ASP A 125 13.56 14.52 25.28
C ASP A 125 14.23 15.08 24.00
N GLU A 126 14.89 16.23 24.13
CA GLU A 126 15.55 16.95 23.03
C GLU A 126 16.73 16.18 22.42
N GLU A 127 17.27 15.15 23.09
CA GLU A 127 18.33 14.30 22.54
C GLU A 127 17.81 13.34 21.46
N LYS A 128 16.51 13.09 21.41
CA LYS A 128 15.91 12.19 20.42
C LYS A 128 15.62 12.90 19.10
N ASN A 129 15.92 12.21 18.02
CA ASN A 129 15.55 12.69 16.68
C ASN A 129 14.02 12.74 16.53
N ILE A 130 13.48 13.91 16.15
CA ILE A 130 12.02 14.13 16.02
C ILE A 130 11.34 13.15 15.06
N SER A 131 12.01 12.75 13.96
CA SER A 131 11.46 11.76 13.03
C SER A 131 11.24 10.39 13.69
N LYS A 132 12.15 10.01 14.61
CA LYS A 132 12.03 8.77 15.38
C LYS A 132 10.92 8.86 16.40
N VAL A 133 10.80 10.01 17.07
CA VAL A 133 9.69 10.27 18.04
C VAL A 133 8.33 10.15 17.32
N LEU A 134 8.20 10.77 16.14
CA LEU A 134 6.98 10.69 15.34
C LEU A 134 6.64 9.24 14.91
N ALA A 135 7.62 8.49 14.43
CA ALA A 135 7.43 7.10 14.04
C ALA A 135 6.97 6.24 15.23
N THR A 136 7.63 6.38 16.40
CA THR A 136 7.25 5.64 17.61
C THR A 136 5.85 6.01 18.09
N ALA A 137 5.47 7.28 18.03
CA ALA A 137 4.12 7.73 18.39
C ALA A 137 3.05 7.14 17.46
N GLN A 138 3.30 7.08 16.16
CA GLN A 138 2.41 6.45 15.18
C GLN A 138 2.26 4.94 15.45
N ASP A 139 3.35 4.24 15.70
CA ASP A 139 3.34 2.81 16.01
C ASP A 139 2.52 2.50 17.28
N ARG A 140 2.68 3.28 18.35
CA ARG A 140 1.89 3.13 19.58
C ARG A 140 0.39 3.29 19.33
N ILE A 141 -0.01 4.29 18.53
CA ILE A 141 -1.42 4.49 18.18
C ILE A 141 -1.94 3.35 17.30
N TYR A 142 -1.12 2.89 16.35
CA TYR A 142 -1.50 1.76 15.48
C TYR A 142 -1.74 0.47 16.26
N GLN A 143 -0.91 0.18 17.28
CA GLN A 143 -1.07 -1.00 18.13
C GLN A 143 -2.34 -0.98 18.99
N ILE A 144 -2.89 0.20 19.31
CA ILE A 144 -4.13 0.34 20.08
C ILE A 144 -5.37 0.13 19.20
N THR A 145 -5.22 0.29 17.87
CA THR A 145 -6.36 0.17 16.93
C THR A 145 -6.95 -1.24 17.02
N PRO A 146 -8.26 -1.39 17.34
CA PRO A 146 -8.87 -2.70 17.47
C PRO A 146 -8.78 -3.47 16.15
N LEU A 147 -8.30 -4.69 16.20
CA LEU A 147 -8.43 -5.62 15.09
C LEU A 147 -9.93 -5.80 14.82
N LYS A 148 -10.35 -5.55 13.59
CA LYS A 148 -11.73 -5.80 13.17
C LYS A 148 -12.04 -7.29 13.41
N SER A 149 -13.23 -7.62 13.88
CA SER A 149 -13.66 -9.02 13.98
C SER A 149 -13.61 -9.67 12.59
N LYS A 150 -13.44 -10.99 12.51
CA LYS A 150 -13.44 -11.70 11.21
C LYS A 150 -14.70 -11.40 10.39
N SER A 151 -15.87 -11.31 11.04
CA SER A 151 -17.12 -10.95 10.38
C SER A 151 -17.12 -9.50 9.87
N ASP A 152 -16.60 -8.55 10.67
CA ASP A 152 -16.50 -7.15 10.23
C ASP A 152 -15.48 -6.99 9.09
N LEU A 153 -14.40 -7.79 9.13
CA LEU A 153 -13.41 -7.83 8.07
C LEU A 153 -14.03 -8.34 6.77
N VAL A 154 -14.72 -9.49 6.79
CA VAL A 154 -15.39 -10.05 5.61
C VAL A 154 -16.44 -9.09 5.07
N ASN A 155 -17.28 -8.52 5.92
CA ASN A 155 -18.30 -7.55 5.51
C ASN A 155 -17.68 -6.29 4.88
N SER A 156 -16.55 -5.81 5.44
CA SER A 156 -15.84 -4.66 4.85
C SER A 156 -15.22 -4.99 3.49
N ILE A 157 -14.69 -6.21 3.32
CA ILE A 157 -14.15 -6.68 2.03
C ILE A 157 -15.27 -6.86 1.01
N MET A 158 -16.42 -7.42 1.41
CA MET A 158 -17.58 -7.57 0.52
C MET A 158 -18.12 -6.21 0.08
N ALA A 159 -18.23 -5.25 0.98
CA ALA A 159 -18.63 -3.89 0.62
C ALA A 159 -17.62 -3.21 -0.34
N GLU A 160 -16.31 -3.43 -0.14
CA GLU A 160 -15.28 -2.95 -1.06
C GLU A 160 -15.41 -3.62 -2.44
N LEU A 161 -15.68 -4.93 -2.50
CA LEU A 161 -15.92 -5.65 -3.75
C LEU A 161 -17.15 -5.11 -4.49
N GLU A 162 -18.25 -4.88 -3.79
CA GLU A 162 -19.47 -4.31 -4.37
C GLU A 162 -19.22 -2.91 -4.94
N MET A 163 -18.43 -2.07 -4.25
CA MET A 163 -18.04 -0.75 -4.75
C MET A 163 -17.19 -0.85 -6.03
N VAL A 164 -16.24 -1.78 -6.08
CA VAL A 164 -15.40 -2.01 -7.27
C VAL A 164 -16.27 -2.50 -8.43
N GLN A 165 -17.20 -3.41 -8.19
CA GLN A 165 -18.12 -3.91 -9.22
C GLN A 165 -19.05 -2.82 -9.75
N ALA A 166 -19.57 -1.97 -8.87
CA ALA A 166 -20.43 -0.82 -9.25
C ALA A 166 -19.65 0.20 -10.10
N ASP A 167 -18.41 0.53 -9.70
CA ASP A 167 -17.54 1.45 -10.45
C ASP A 167 -17.21 0.88 -11.84
N TYR A 168 -16.89 -0.41 -11.92
CA TYR A 168 -16.66 -1.08 -13.20
C TYR A 168 -17.89 -1.07 -14.10
N SER A 169 -19.05 -1.40 -13.56
CA SER A 169 -20.31 -1.39 -14.32
C SER A 169 -20.62 0.01 -14.87
N ALA A 170 -20.44 1.04 -14.07
CA ALA A 170 -20.64 2.43 -14.50
C ALA A 170 -19.63 2.87 -15.59
N LYS A 171 -18.38 2.42 -15.50
CA LYS A 171 -17.34 2.65 -16.52
C LYS A 171 -17.67 1.91 -17.83
N TYR A 172 -18.12 0.66 -17.72
CA TYR A 172 -18.49 -0.16 -18.87
C TYR A 172 -19.67 0.46 -19.65
N GLU A 173 -20.70 0.95 -18.96
CA GLU A 173 -21.81 1.67 -19.56
C GLU A 173 -21.37 2.96 -20.30
N GLN A 174 -20.27 3.59 -19.86
CA GLN A 174 -19.63 4.72 -20.53
C GLN A 174 -18.68 4.31 -21.66
N GLY A 175 -18.63 3.05 -22.03
CA GLY A 175 -17.73 2.50 -23.08
C GLY A 175 -16.28 2.30 -22.64
N LYS A 176 -15.96 2.44 -21.36
CA LYS A 176 -14.64 2.13 -20.80
C LYS A 176 -14.55 0.63 -20.50
N LYS A 177 -13.56 -0.04 -21.08
CA LYS A 177 -13.41 -1.49 -21.00
C LYS A 177 -12.49 -1.97 -19.88
N THR A 178 -11.89 -1.06 -19.07
CA THR A 178 -10.91 -1.40 -18.05
C THR A 178 -11.36 -1.03 -16.65
N ILE A 179 -11.01 -1.86 -15.66
CA ILE A 179 -11.22 -1.55 -14.23
C ILE A 179 -10.32 -0.38 -13.82
N GLY A 180 -9.04 -0.43 -14.21
CA GLY A 180 -8.05 0.59 -13.93
C GLY A 180 -8.09 1.80 -14.86
N TYR A 181 -7.17 2.73 -14.66
CA TYR A 181 -6.95 3.83 -15.60
C TYR A 181 -6.32 3.30 -16.89
N SER A 182 -6.80 3.76 -18.04
CA SER A 182 -6.24 3.33 -19.32
C SER A 182 -4.77 3.76 -19.48
N SER A 183 -3.93 2.84 -19.88
CA SER A 183 -2.53 3.13 -20.22
C SER A 183 -2.40 3.98 -21.49
N GLY A 184 -3.47 4.14 -22.27
CA GLY A 184 -3.48 4.71 -23.62
C GLY A 184 -3.13 3.71 -24.71
N PHE A 185 -2.92 2.45 -24.35
CA PHE A 185 -2.61 1.35 -25.24
C PHE A 185 -3.60 0.21 -25.07
N GLU A 186 -4.64 0.19 -25.90
CA GLU A 186 -5.75 -0.79 -25.80
C GLU A 186 -5.25 -2.24 -25.64
N LYS A 187 -4.26 -2.66 -26.46
CA LYS A 187 -3.69 -4.01 -26.36
C LYS A 187 -2.99 -4.32 -25.02
N ILE A 188 -2.44 -3.30 -24.36
CA ILE A 188 -1.89 -3.47 -23.01
C ILE A 188 -3.04 -3.54 -22.03
N ASP A 189 -3.99 -2.62 -22.15
CA ASP A 189 -5.15 -2.56 -21.28
C ASP A 189 -5.99 -3.84 -21.33
N ASP A 190 -6.15 -4.45 -22.49
CA ASP A 190 -6.84 -5.74 -22.68
C ASP A 190 -6.18 -6.91 -21.92
N VAL A 191 -4.86 -6.81 -21.66
CA VAL A 191 -4.10 -7.86 -20.96
C VAL A 191 -3.99 -7.60 -19.48
N VAL A 192 -3.86 -6.34 -19.08
CA VAL A 192 -3.59 -5.95 -17.67
C VAL A 192 -4.78 -5.26 -17.00
N ASP A 193 -5.85 -5.01 -17.76
CA ASP A 193 -7.09 -4.35 -17.31
C ASP A 193 -6.86 -2.93 -16.76
N GLY A 194 -5.89 -2.22 -17.38
CA GLY A 194 -5.49 -0.86 -17.00
C GLY A 194 -4.64 -0.78 -15.73
N LEU A 195 -4.35 0.44 -15.31
CA LEU A 195 -3.58 0.73 -14.11
C LEU A 195 -4.51 0.76 -12.89
N GLN A 196 -4.46 -0.30 -12.08
CA GLN A 196 -5.34 -0.46 -10.92
C GLN A 196 -4.66 -0.03 -9.62
N ALA A 197 -5.47 0.39 -8.66
CA ALA A 197 -5.02 0.77 -7.33
C ALA A 197 -4.35 -0.41 -6.60
N GLY A 198 -3.19 -0.16 -6.00
CA GLY A 198 -2.40 -1.17 -5.29
C GLY A 198 -1.44 -1.96 -6.17
N HIS A 199 -1.44 -1.77 -7.49
CA HIS A 199 -0.56 -2.52 -8.39
C HIS A 199 0.84 -1.90 -8.52
N PHE A 200 1.82 -2.76 -8.55
CA PHE A 200 3.23 -2.43 -8.73
C PHE A 200 3.72 -2.95 -10.10
N TRP A 201 4.05 -2.01 -10.98
CA TRP A 201 4.53 -2.26 -12.33
C TRP A 201 6.04 -2.07 -12.41
N VAL A 202 6.70 -2.94 -13.13
CA VAL A 202 8.12 -2.78 -13.46
C VAL A 202 8.28 -2.74 -14.97
N VAL A 203 8.94 -1.69 -15.48
CA VAL A 203 9.23 -1.55 -16.91
C VAL A 203 10.73 -1.59 -17.12
N GLY A 204 11.20 -2.66 -17.76
CA GLY A 204 12.60 -2.89 -18.07
C GLY A 204 12.95 -2.61 -19.52
N ALA A 205 14.15 -2.10 -19.74
CA ALA A 205 14.71 -1.96 -21.09
C ALA A 205 16.24 -1.82 -21.06
N TRP A 206 16.89 -2.10 -22.16
CA TRP A 206 18.30 -1.69 -22.37
C TRP A 206 18.41 -0.17 -22.51
N HIS A 207 19.63 0.31 -22.27
CA HIS A 207 19.90 1.73 -22.39
C HIS A 207 19.54 2.25 -23.81
N GLY A 208 18.84 3.39 -23.85
CA GLY A 208 18.44 4.04 -25.11
C GLY A 208 17.33 3.33 -25.90
N THR A 209 16.65 2.31 -25.36
CA THR A 209 15.51 1.66 -26.01
C THR A 209 14.25 2.55 -26.04
N GLY A 210 14.16 3.54 -25.14
CA GLY A 210 13.00 4.43 -25.05
C GLY A 210 12.12 4.17 -23.81
N LYS A 211 12.67 3.54 -22.76
CA LYS A 211 11.98 3.19 -21.53
C LYS A 211 11.19 4.36 -20.90
N SER A 212 11.90 5.46 -20.58
CA SER A 212 11.26 6.66 -20.00
C SER A 212 10.22 7.27 -20.94
N SER A 213 10.48 7.26 -22.26
CA SER A 213 9.51 7.76 -23.25
C SER A 213 8.26 6.90 -23.29
N PHE A 214 8.38 5.57 -23.24
CA PHE A 214 7.23 4.65 -23.20
C PHE A 214 6.35 4.92 -21.98
N VAL A 215 6.95 4.98 -20.79
CA VAL A 215 6.17 5.24 -19.56
C VAL A 215 5.59 6.65 -19.58
N LEU A 216 6.28 7.66 -20.11
CA LEU A 216 5.72 9.00 -20.27
C LEU A 216 4.52 9.06 -21.24
N ASN A 217 4.39 8.14 -22.22
CA ASN A 217 3.15 8.01 -23.00
C ASN A 217 2.01 7.50 -22.12
N ILE A 218 2.25 6.53 -21.24
CA ILE A 218 1.26 6.08 -20.26
C ILE A 218 0.86 7.23 -19.34
N ILE A 219 1.83 7.94 -18.77
CA ILE A 219 1.58 9.11 -17.90
C ILE A 219 0.77 10.18 -18.64
N HIS A 220 1.08 10.45 -19.91
CA HIS A 220 0.29 11.39 -20.72
C HIS A 220 -1.17 10.97 -20.82
N SER A 221 -1.46 9.69 -21.09
CA SER A 221 -2.82 9.16 -21.13
C SER A 221 -3.53 9.30 -19.78
N ILE A 222 -2.83 9.03 -18.68
CA ILE A 222 -3.35 9.17 -17.31
C ILE A 222 -3.72 10.64 -17.02
N LEU A 223 -2.86 11.60 -17.43
CA LEU A 223 -3.11 13.02 -17.27
C LEU A 223 -4.32 13.50 -18.10
N GLU A 224 -4.53 12.93 -19.31
CA GLU A 224 -5.71 13.21 -20.14
C GLU A 224 -7.02 12.74 -19.48
N GLN A 225 -6.94 11.72 -18.63
CA GLN A 225 -8.07 11.24 -17.83
C GLN A 225 -8.30 12.09 -16.56
N GLY A 226 -7.52 13.16 -16.35
CA GLY A 226 -7.63 14.05 -15.19
C GLY A 226 -7.09 13.45 -13.88
N VAL A 227 -6.34 12.37 -13.96
CA VAL A 227 -5.82 11.65 -12.80
C VAL A 227 -4.54 12.31 -12.27
N PRO A 228 -4.43 12.58 -10.96
CA PRO A 228 -3.22 13.13 -10.36
C PRO A 228 -2.04 12.16 -10.41
N VAL A 229 -0.87 12.66 -10.82
CA VAL A 229 0.36 11.90 -11.05
C VAL A 229 1.56 12.55 -10.36
N SER A 230 2.42 11.73 -9.75
CA SER A 230 3.76 12.15 -9.31
C SER A 230 4.85 11.40 -10.08
N ILE A 231 5.86 12.13 -10.55
CA ILE A 231 7.05 11.59 -11.22
C ILE A 231 8.27 11.84 -10.34
N PHE A 232 9.00 10.79 -10.02
CA PHE A 232 10.33 10.85 -9.40
C PHE A 232 11.37 10.50 -10.47
N SER A 233 12.25 11.45 -10.79
CA SER A 233 13.26 11.25 -11.83
C SER A 233 14.66 11.53 -11.30
N ASN A 234 15.53 10.56 -11.49
CA ASN A 234 16.94 10.64 -11.15
C ASN A 234 17.84 10.72 -12.40
N GLU A 235 17.24 10.67 -13.60
CA GLU A 235 17.96 10.70 -14.87
C GLU A 235 17.72 12.00 -15.64
N MET A 236 16.51 12.57 -15.52
CA MET A 236 16.09 13.72 -16.30
C MET A 236 15.67 14.87 -15.39
N SER A 237 16.00 16.10 -15.78
CA SER A 237 15.50 17.30 -15.11
C SER A 237 14.00 17.49 -15.35
N GLN A 238 13.32 18.24 -14.47
CA GLN A 238 11.89 18.57 -14.61
C GLN A 238 11.58 19.20 -15.97
N THR A 239 12.44 20.11 -16.47
CA THR A 239 12.27 20.73 -17.78
C THR A 239 12.36 19.74 -18.93
N GLN A 240 13.25 18.73 -18.84
CA GLN A 240 13.36 17.68 -19.84
C GLN A 240 12.12 16.77 -19.86
N ILE A 241 11.56 16.44 -18.69
CA ILE A 241 10.33 15.65 -18.58
C ILE A 241 9.15 16.40 -19.20
N LEU A 242 8.98 17.68 -18.86
CA LEU A 242 7.92 18.51 -19.45
C LEU A 242 8.09 18.64 -20.98
N ALA A 243 9.32 18.87 -21.46
CA ALA A 243 9.59 18.93 -22.91
C ALA A 243 9.29 17.59 -23.61
N LYS A 244 9.54 16.45 -22.96
CA LYS A 244 9.17 15.14 -23.50
C LYS A 244 7.65 14.94 -23.54
N LEU A 245 6.93 15.29 -22.47
CA LEU A 245 5.46 15.19 -22.45
C LEU A 245 4.83 16.07 -23.54
N MET A 246 5.31 17.30 -23.72
CA MET A 246 4.88 18.16 -24.82
C MET A 246 5.26 17.58 -26.19
N GLY A 247 6.44 16.97 -26.31
CA GLY A 247 6.91 16.32 -27.54
C GLY A 247 6.06 15.09 -27.89
N ILE A 248 5.70 14.29 -26.92
CA ILE A 248 4.81 13.13 -27.06
C ILE A 248 3.43 13.57 -27.55
N ARG A 249 2.85 14.61 -26.93
CA ARG A 249 1.53 15.13 -27.30
C ARG A 249 1.48 15.61 -28.73
N ASN A 250 2.51 16.34 -29.17
CA ASN A 250 2.54 17.04 -30.46
C ASN A 250 3.35 16.33 -31.55
N GLU A 251 3.95 15.20 -31.26
CA GLU A 251 4.87 14.47 -32.15
C GLU A 251 6.09 15.32 -32.59
N VAL A 252 6.53 16.23 -31.71
CA VAL A 252 7.66 17.15 -31.94
C VAL A 252 8.86 16.73 -31.09
N SER A 253 10.07 16.89 -31.64
CA SER A 253 11.29 16.61 -30.88
C SER A 253 11.38 17.46 -29.61
N SER A 254 11.58 16.81 -28.45
CA SER A 254 11.79 17.50 -27.16
C SER A 254 12.98 18.47 -27.20
N MET A 255 14.01 18.15 -27.97
CA MET A 255 15.18 19.05 -28.18
C MET A 255 14.80 20.32 -28.95
N LYS A 256 13.89 20.24 -29.93
CA LYS A 256 13.37 21.44 -30.61
C LYS A 256 12.59 22.31 -29.65
N ILE A 257 11.75 21.70 -28.80
CA ILE A 257 10.97 22.40 -27.76
C ILE A 257 11.90 23.13 -26.79
N LEU A 258 12.94 22.46 -26.28
CA LEU A 258 13.91 23.05 -25.35
C LEU A 258 14.70 24.21 -25.97
N LYS A 259 15.04 24.11 -27.27
CA LYS A 259 15.78 25.16 -27.98
C LYS A 259 14.90 26.39 -28.30
N GLY A 260 13.57 26.27 -28.25
CA GLY A 260 12.63 27.36 -28.51
C GLY A 260 12.65 27.90 -29.98
N LYS A 261 13.39 27.25 -30.89
CA LYS A 261 13.50 27.64 -32.30
C LYS A 261 12.64 26.71 -33.14
N ASN A 262 11.35 27.05 -33.27
CA ASN A 262 10.38 26.24 -34.00
C ASN A 262 9.61 27.13 -35.00
N ASP A 263 9.03 26.51 -36.00
CA ASP A 263 8.08 27.15 -36.89
C ASP A 263 6.84 27.60 -36.12
N ARG A 264 6.12 28.58 -36.66
CA ARG A 264 4.96 29.18 -36.00
C ARG A 264 3.88 28.15 -35.63
N GLU A 265 3.64 27.18 -36.50
CA GLU A 265 2.69 26.10 -36.26
C GLU A 265 3.10 25.19 -35.08
N ILE A 266 4.40 24.82 -35.02
CA ILE A 266 4.95 24.03 -33.93
C ILE A 266 4.85 24.80 -32.60
N MET A 267 5.14 26.11 -32.62
CA MET A 267 5.03 26.93 -31.41
C MET A 267 3.62 27.00 -30.89
N GLN A 268 2.61 27.16 -31.76
CA GLN A 268 1.21 27.14 -31.34
C GLN A 268 0.83 25.83 -30.67
N ARG A 269 1.18 24.67 -31.25
CA ARG A 269 0.93 23.35 -30.66
C ARG A 269 1.67 23.15 -29.32
N VAL A 270 2.89 23.67 -29.20
CA VAL A 270 3.64 23.67 -27.94
C VAL A 270 2.95 24.51 -26.88
N ASP A 271 2.38 25.66 -27.21
CA ASP A 271 1.66 26.51 -26.26
C ASP A 271 0.34 25.87 -25.82
N GLU A 272 -0.37 25.18 -26.71
CA GLU A 272 -1.52 24.35 -26.33
C GLU A 272 -1.12 23.21 -25.37
N ALA A 273 0.00 22.55 -25.59
CA ALA A 273 0.50 21.52 -24.70
C ALA A 273 0.94 22.08 -23.33
N LYS A 274 1.53 23.28 -23.30
CA LYS A 274 1.81 23.98 -22.02
C LYS A 274 0.54 24.29 -21.25
N LEU A 275 -0.51 24.75 -21.94
CA LEU A 275 -1.79 25.04 -21.31
C LEU A 275 -2.41 23.77 -20.74
N PHE A 276 -2.40 22.67 -21.49
CA PHE A 276 -2.84 21.37 -21.01
C PHE A 276 -2.10 20.95 -19.74
N LEU A 277 -0.75 20.95 -19.76
CA LEU A 277 0.04 20.53 -18.59
C LEU A 277 -0.19 21.42 -17.36
N LYS A 278 -0.45 22.73 -17.54
CA LYS A 278 -0.80 23.64 -16.44
C LYS A 278 -2.13 23.30 -15.79
N GLN A 279 -3.04 22.67 -16.51
CA GLN A 279 -4.35 22.25 -16.02
C GLN A 279 -4.35 20.86 -15.39
N THR A 280 -3.25 20.10 -15.58
CA THR A 280 -3.11 18.75 -14.99
C THR A 280 -2.58 18.81 -13.57
N ASN A 281 -2.88 17.78 -12.80
CA ASN A 281 -2.36 17.60 -11.45
C ASN A 281 -1.09 16.74 -11.51
N LEU A 282 -0.02 17.31 -12.09
CA LEU A 282 1.28 16.67 -12.27
C LEU A 282 2.31 17.27 -11.31
N GLU A 283 2.96 16.42 -10.53
CA GLU A 283 4.14 16.77 -9.73
C GLU A 283 5.38 16.06 -10.23
N ILE A 284 6.52 16.77 -10.22
CA ILE A 284 7.81 16.21 -10.64
C ILE A 284 8.84 16.49 -9.57
N HIS A 285 9.41 15.42 -9.01
CA HIS A 285 10.41 15.45 -7.95
C HIS A 285 11.76 14.96 -8.47
N ILE A 286 12.83 15.57 -7.97
CA ILE A 286 14.22 15.11 -8.14
C ILE A 286 14.68 14.66 -6.75
N GLU A 287 14.58 13.36 -6.49
CA GLU A 287 14.96 12.77 -5.20
C GLU A 287 15.60 11.41 -5.45
N PHE A 288 16.63 11.08 -4.67
CA PHE A 288 17.47 9.89 -4.83
C PHE A 288 17.36 8.93 -3.63
N GLU A 289 17.05 9.44 -2.45
CA GLU A 289 17.00 8.65 -1.23
C GLU A 289 15.64 7.96 -1.09
N ILE A 290 15.65 6.63 -0.91
CA ILE A 290 14.42 5.81 -0.89
C ILE A 290 13.44 6.25 0.20
N GLU A 291 13.92 6.61 1.40
CA GLU A 291 13.05 7.01 2.50
C GLU A 291 12.38 8.36 2.21
N LYS A 292 13.10 9.30 1.60
CA LYS A 292 12.52 10.60 1.18
C LYS A 292 11.51 10.42 0.03
N ILE A 293 11.81 9.53 -0.92
CA ILE A 293 10.86 9.17 -2.00
C ILE A 293 9.56 8.63 -1.39
N LYS A 294 9.63 7.66 -0.47
CA LYS A 294 8.46 7.09 0.21
C LYS A 294 7.66 8.16 0.99
N MET A 295 8.35 9.02 1.72
CA MET A 295 7.72 10.11 2.47
C MET A 295 7.02 11.11 1.54
N GLN A 296 7.66 11.48 0.42
CA GLN A 296 7.07 12.40 -0.54
C GLN A 296 5.87 11.78 -1.26
N ILE A 297 5.92 10.48 -1.61
CA ILE A 297 4.76 9.76 -2.17
C ILE A 297 3.57 9.82 -1.20
N ARG A 298 3.77 9.51 0.10
CA ARG A 298 2.71 9.62 1.11
C ARG A 298 2.12 11.04 1.18
N LYS A 299 2.99 12.05 1.18
CA LYS A 299 2.56 13.45 1.17
C LYS A 299 1.71 13.77 -0.04
N ASP A 300 2.15 13.41 -1.25
CA ASP A 300 1.45 13.71 -2.49
C ASP A 300 0.08 12.99 -2.56
N VAL A 301 0.02 11.73 -2.11
CA VAL A 301 -1.24 10.99 -2.00
C VAL A 301 -2.19 11.67 -1.03
N TYR A 302 -1.72 12.05 0.15
CA TYR A 302 -2.55 12.68 1.17
C TYR A 302 -3.02 14.09 0.79
N THR A 303 -2.11 14.93 0.24
CA THR A 303 -2.40 16.35 0.00
C THR A 303 -3.01 16.64 -1.37
N ARG A 304 -2.73 15.80 -2.38
CA ARG A 304 -3.10 16.03 -3.79
C ARG A 304 -3.93 14.89 -4.40
N GLY A 305 -4.13 13.81 -3.66
CA GLY A 305 -4.90 12.65 -4.13
C GLY A 305 -4.22 11.87 -5.25
N VAL A 306 -2.88 11.88 -5.32
CA VAL A 306 -2.11 11.16 -6.35
C VAL A 306 -2.52 9.69 -6.43
N LYS A 307 -2.73 9.19 -7.64
CA LYS A 307 -3.15 7.81 -7.92
C LYS A 307 -2.11 7.01 -8.68
N VAL A 308 -1.26 7.67 -9.45
CA VAL A 308 -0.20 7.01 -10.22
C VAL A 308 1.14 7.68 -9.93
N VAL A 309 2.15 6.87 -9.67
CA VAL A 309 3.52 7.31 -9.41
C VAL A 309 4.46 6.65 -10.40
N MET A 310 5.33 7.43 -11.04
CA MET A 310 6.43 6.95 -11.89
C MET A 310 7.76 7.19 -11.17
N ILE A 311 8.65 6.19 -11.17
CA ILE A 311 10.01 6.31 -10.62
C ILE A 311 11.03 5.94 -11.70
N ASP A 312 11.85 6.89 -12.14
CA ASP A 312 12.86 6.73 -13.19
C ASP A 312 14.25 7.06 -12.65
N TYR A 313 15.12 6.14 -12.33
CA TYR A 313 15.03 4.69 -12.34
C TYR A 313 15.69 4.09 -11.09
N LEU A 314 15.39 2.83 -10.82
CA LEU A 314 15.71 2.13 -9.56
C LEU A 314 17.20 2.13 -9.18
N GLN A 315 18.09 1.90 -10.14
CA GLN A 315 19.54 1.75 -9.87
C GLN A 315 20.25 3.08 -9.51
N LYS A 316 19.56 4.21 -9.52
CA LYS A 316 20.07 5.49 -9.00
C LYS A 316 19.53 5.86 -7.62
N ILE A 317 18.69 5.03 -7.06
CA ILE A 317 18.22 5.20 -5.69
C ILE A 317 19.39 4.95 -4.73
N ILE A 318 19.50 5.77 -3.70
CA ILE A 318 20.50 5.64 -2.64
C ILE A 318 19.83 5.40 -1.30
N SER A 319 20.60 4.88 -0.34
CA SER A 319 20.22 4.72 1.05
C SER A 319 21.45 4.95 1.93
N ASP A 320 21.25 5.62 3.05
CA ASP A 320 22.32 5.82 4.04
C ASP A 320 22.70 4.52 4.78
N GLU A 321 21.78 3.53 4.78
CA GLU A 321 21.92 2.29 5.54
C GLU A 321 22.44 1.10 4.70
N ILE A 322 22.24 1.13 3.38
CA ILE A 322 22.53 0.00 2.48
C ILE A 322 23.49 0.45 1.39
N SER A 323 24.72 -0.03 1.43
CA SER A 323 25.78 0.29 0.46
C SER A 323 25.83 -0.66 -0.75
N ASP A 324 25.34 -1.89 -0.63
CA ASP A 324 25.30 -2.84 -1.74
C ASP A 324 24.14 -2.57 -2.70
N GLU A 325 24.47 -2.25 -3.96
CA GLU A 325 23.50 -1.87 -5.01
C GLU A 325 22.42 -2.96 -5.21
N THR A 326 22.81 -4.24 -5.21
CA THR A 326 21.88 -5.35 -5.45
C THR A 326 20.88 -5.52 -4.30
N THR A 327 21.37 -5.43 -3.08
CA THR A 327 20.55 -5.48 -1.87
C THR A 327 19.61 -4.28 -1.80
N LEU A 328 20.13 -3.08 -2.07
CA LEU A 328 19.32 -1.86 -2.06
C LEU A 328 18.19 -1.92 -3.10
N VAL A 329 18.49 -2.33 -4.32
CA VAL A 329 17.51 -2.51 -5.39
C VAL A 329 16.40 -3.49 -4.99
N SER A 330 16.77 -4.59 -4.33
CA SER A 330 15.82 -5.60 -3.84
C SER A 330 14.92 -5.04 -2.73
N VAL A 331 15.51 -4.39 -1.73
CA VAL A 331 14.80 -3.79 -0.59
C VAL A 331 13.88 -2.66 -1.06
N ALA A 332 14.39 -1.76 -1.91
CA ALA A 332 13.62 -0.65 -2.45
C ALA A 332 12.42 -1.13 -3.29
N SER A 333 12.61 -2.13 -4.15
CA SER A 333 11.54 -2.71 -4.96
C SER A 333 10.42 -3.29 -4.10
N LYS A 334 10.77 -4.06 -3.06
CA LYS A 334 9.80 -4.62 -2.11
C LYS A 334 9.09 -3.53 -1.30
N ALA A 335 9.83 -2.52 -0.85
CA ALA A 335 9.26 -1.40 -0.09
C ALA A 335 8.26 -0.59 -0.93
N LEU A 336 8.57 -0.34 -2.21
CA LEU A 336 7.68 0.37 -3.14
C LEU A 336 6.44 -0.45 -3.51
N SER A 337 6.58 -1.79 -3.67
CA SER A 337 5.44 -2.68 -3.88
C SER A 337 4.48 -2.66 -2.67
N ASN A 338 5.02 -2.74 -1.44
CA ASN A 338 4.20 -2.64 -0.24
C ASN A 338 3.52 -1.25 -0.13
N LEU A 339 4.24 -0.18 -0.49
CA LEU A 339 3.70 1.18 -0.46
C LEU A 339 2.56 1.37 -1.46
N ALA A 340 2.64 0.76 -2.65
CA ALA A 340 1.56 0.77 -3.63
C ALA A 340 0.27 0.16 -3.06
N GLN A 341 0.39 -0.99 -2.39
CA GLN A 341 -0.74 -1.68 -1.76
C GLN A 341 -1.29 -0.88 -0.56
N GLU A 342 -0.42 -0.37 0.31
CA GLU A 342 -0.78 0.42 1.50
C GLU A 342 -1.61 1.65 1.12
N LEU A 343 -1.13 2.41 0.13
CA LEU A 343 -1.74 3.68 -0.28
C LEU A 343 -2.83 3.52 -1.35
N LYS A 344 -3.07 2.30 -1.84
CA LYS A 344 -4.00 2.01 -2.94
C LYS A 344 -3.72 2.89 -4.18
N ILE A 345 -2.47 2.95 -4.61
CA ILE A 345 -1.99 3.67 -5.79
C ILE A 345 -1.28 2.72 -6.75
N THR A 346 -1.14 3.12 -8.02
CA THR A 346 -0.26 2.40 -8.95
C THR A 346 1.13 3.01 -8.91
N ILE A 347 2.17 2.18 -8.72
CA ILE A 347 3.57 2.61 -8.87
C ILE A 347 4.17 1.94 -10.10
N ILE A 348 4.74 2.73 -11.01
CA ILE A 348 5.47 2.28 -12.19
C ILE A 348 6.95 2.55 -11.98
N LEU A 349 7.70 1.49 -11.74
CA LEU A 349 9.15 1.54 -11.52
C LEU A 349 9.89 1.22 -12.82
N LEU A 350 10.82 2.08 -13.20
CA LEU A 350 11.70 1.83 -14.34
C LEU A 350 12.99 1.16 -13.88
N SER A 351 13.44 0.14 -14.60
CA SER A 351 14.66 -0.61 -14.30
C SER A 351 15.47 -0.87 -15.55
N GLN A 352 16.79 -0.97 -15.41
CA GLN A 352 17.67 -1.42 -16.49
C GLN A 352 17.73 -2.95 -16.55
N ILE A 353 17.91 -3.49 -17.75
CA ILE A 353 18.13 -4.92 -17.99
C ILE A 353 19.63 -5.17 -18.08
N SER A 354 20.11 -6.30 -17.51
CA SER A 354 21.52 -6.69 -17.55
C SER A 354 21.94 -7.14 -18.96
N ASN A 355 23.21 -6.88 -19.31
CA ASN A 355 23.76 -7.30 -20.61
C ASN A 355 23.83 -8.83 -20.80
N ASP A 356 23.83 -9.61 -19.72
CA ASP A 356 23.88 -11.07 -19.77
C ASP A 356 22.56 -11.68 -20.28
N ALA A 357 21.45 -11.01 -20.04
CA ALA A 357 20.15 -11.39 -20.60
C ALA A 357 20.06 -11.22 -22.14
N GLN A 358 20.96 -10.44 -22.73
CA GLN A 358 21.06 -10.27 -24.20
C GLN A 358 21.60 -11.53 -24.89
N LYS A 359 22.36 -12.36 -24.19
CA LYS A 359 23.04 -13.55 -24.76
C LYS A 359 22.22 -14.85 -24.69
N GLY A 360 20.93 -14.78 -24.37
CA GLY A 360 20.02 -15.92 -24.48
C GLY A 360 20.12 -16.96 -23.36
N ALA A 361 20.75 -16.66 -22.24
CA ALA A 361 20.85 -17.57 -21.10
C ALA A 361 19.65 -17.39 -20.15
N GLY A 362 18.61 -18.19 -20.32
CA GLY A 362 17.58 -18.41 -19.33
C GLY A 362 16.26 -17.66 -19.54
N ALA A 363 15.18 -18.29 -19.09
CA ALA A 363 13.79 -17.86 -19.23
C ALA A 363 13.36 -16.80 -18.17
N GLY A 364 14.14 -15.71 -18.02
CA GLY A 364 13.77 -14.59 -17.13
C GLY A 364 14.14 -13.25 -17.77
N ALA A 365 13.42 -12.19 -17.43
CA ALA A 365 13.61 -10.86 -18.02
C ALA A 365 14.97 -10.20 -17.71
N GLY A 366 15.81 -10.80 -16.87
CA GLY A 366 17.18 -10.38 -16.59
C GLY A 366 17.31 -8.92 -16.11
N PHE A 367 16.43 -8.43 -15.26
CA PHE A 367 16.55 -7.12 -14.64
C PHE A 367 17.89 -6.98 -13.92
N LYS A 368 18.62 -5.88 -14.17
CA LYS A 368 19.93 -5.63 -13.56
C LYS A 368 19.74 -5.46 -12.05
N GLY A 369 20.33 -6.38 -11.29
CA GLY A 369 20.36 -6.31 -9.82
C GLY A 369 19.60 -7.41 -9.09
N SER A 370 18.57 -8.05 -9.62
CA SER A 370 18.02 -9.28 -9.04
C SER A 370 16.73 -9.77 -9.69
N GLY A 371 16.50 -11.10 -9.66
CA GLY A 371 15.18 -11.69 -9.89
C GLY A 371 14.10 -11.22 -8.89
N THR A 372 14.50 -10.57 -7.79
CA THR A 372 13.59 -10.02 -6.77
C THR A 372 12.78 -8.83 -7.26
N ILE A 373 13.28 -8.04 -8.24
CA ILE A 373 12.52 -6.93 -8.84
C ILE A 373 11.27 -7.49 -9.52
N GLU A 374 11.46 -8.47 -10.42
CA GLU A 374 10.35 -9.11 -11.12
C GLU A 374 9.43 -9.87 -10.15
N ALA A 375 10.02 -10.53 -9.13
CA ALA A 375 9.26 -11.21 -8.10
C ALA A 375 8.32 -10.28 -7.33
N SER A 376 8.74 -9.04 -7.04
CA SER A 376 7.94 -8.03 -6.31
C SER A 376 6.87 -7.37 -7.17
N ALA A 377 6.97 -7.44 -8.51
CA ALA A 377 6.02 -6.81 -9.42
C ALA A 377 4.72 -7.61 -9.56
N ASP A 378 3.60 -6.93 -9.73
CA ASP A 378 2.36 -7.53 -10.22
C ASP A 378 2.40 -7.66 -11.74
N PHE A 379 3.01 -6.68 -12.42
CA PHE A 379 3.27 -6.68 -13.86
C PHE A 379 4.72 -6.32 -14.15
N ALA A 380 5.36 -7.11 -15.02
CA ALA A 380 6.70 -6.82 -15.53
C ALA A 380 6.67 -6.74 -17.07
N LEU A 381 7.11 -5.62 -17.60
CA LEU A 381 7.17 -5.33 -19.02
C LEU A 381 8.63 -5.14 -19.45
N VAL A 382 9.00 -5.74 -20.55
CA VAL A 382 10.32 -5.58 -21.16
C VAL A 382 10.17 -4.97 -22.55
N LEU A 383 10.82 -3.83 -22.76
CA LEU A 383 10.83 -3.15 -24.06
C LEU A 383 12.00 -3.65 -24.88
N LYS A 384 11.73 -4.02 -26.12
CA LYS A 384 12.73 -4.48 -27.09
C LYS A 384 12.64 -3.64 -28.36
N ARG A 385 13.77 -3.14 -28.82
CA ARG A 385 13.90 -2.41 -30.08
C ARG A 385 15.20 -2.82 -30.77
N ASP A 386 15.13 -3.20 -32.04
CA ASP A 386 16.29 -3.60 -32.84
C ASP A 386 16.92 -2.39 -33.49
N LYS A 387 17.89 -1.79 -32.80
CA LYS A 387 18.58 -0.59 -33.28
C LYS A 387 19.44 -0.83 -34.54
N THR A 388 19.75 -2.09 -34.86
CA THR A 388 20.55 -2.41 -36.05
C THR A 388 19.76 -2.25 -37.35
N LYS A 389 18.43 -2.27 -37.24
CA LYS A 389 17.51 -2.08 -38.36
C LYS A 389 17.03 -0.64 -38.53
N GLU A 390 17.39 0.27 -37.59
CA GLU A 390 17.00 1.67 -37.67
C GLU A 390 17.84 2.43 -38.66
N THR A 391 17.21 3.09 -39.61
CA THR A 391 17.89 3.99 -40.55
C THR A 391 17.69 5.46 -40.15
N PRO A 392 18.63 6.37 -40.46
CA PRO A 392 18.48 7.79 -40.13
C PRO A 392 17.26 8.48 -40.80
N MET A 393 16.69 7.86 -41.83
CA MET A 393 15.51 8.36 -42.53
C MET A 393 14.20 7.93 -41.95
N GLU A 394 14.18 6.86 -41.12
CA GLU A 394 12.95 6.38 -40.46
C GLU A 394 12.60 7.28 -39.29
N GLU A 395 11.36 7.75 -39.25
CA GLU A 395 10.83 8.49 -38.10
C GLU A 395 10.17 7.55 -37.08
N TRP A 396 9.60 6.44 -37.58
CA TRP A 396 8.93 5.42 -36.80
C TRP A 396 9.64 4.08 -36.90
N VAL A 397 9.88 3.44 -35.78
CA VAL A 397 10.57 2.14 -35.72
C VAL A 397 9.75 1.17 -34.86
N GLU A 398 9.88 -0.13 -35.17
CA GLU A 398 9.19 -1.18 -34.40
C GLU A 398 9.74 -1.25 -32.96
N MET A 399 8.83 -1.26 -32.00
CA MET A 399 9.11 -1.54 -30.60
C MET A 399 8.23 -2.71 -30.16
N LYS A 400 8.79 -3.69 -29.46
CA LYS A 400 8.03 -4.80 -28.86
C LYS A 400 7.94 -4.59 -27.36
N VAL A 401 6.73 -4.61 -26.83
CA VAL A 401 6.44 -4.63 -25.40
C VAL A 401 6.16 -6.07 -25.04
N GLN A 402 7.09 -6.71 -24.35
CA GLN A 402 6.93 -8.06 -23.84
C GLN A 402 6.46 -8.00 -22.39
N ILE A 403 5.30 -8.56 -22.10
CA ILE A 403 4.82 -8.79 -20.75
C ILE A 403 5.47 -10.08 -20.28
N THR A 404 6.40 -10.01 -19.34
CA THR A 404 7.15 -11.16 -18.81
C THR A 404 6.59 -11.67 -17.50
N LYS A 405 5.75 -10.88 -16.87
CA LYS A 405 4.96 -11.26 -15.70
C LYS A 405 3.62 -10.56 -15.71
N ASN A 406 2.58 -11.33 -15.55
CA ASN A 406 1.22 -10.87 -15.28
C ASN A 406 0.63 -11.75 -14.18
N LYS A 407 0.48 -11.20 -12.98
CA LYS A 407 -0.03 -11.92 -11.81
C LYS A 407 -1.51 -12.35 -11.97
N PHE A 408 -2.24 -11.70 -12.86
CA PHE A 408 -3.68 -11.86 -12.99
C PHE A 408 -4.13 -12.42 -14.35
N GLY A 409 -3.20 -12.67 -15.28
CA GLY A 409 -3.53 -13.09 -16.64
C GLY A 409 -2.38 -13.71 -17.41
N LEU A 410 -2.46 -13.63 -18.73
CA LEU A 410 -1.47 -14.21 -19.63
C LEU A 410 -0.33 -13.25 -19.91
N ASP A 411 0.83 -13.82 -20.18
CA ASP A 411 1.98 -13.13 -20.77
C ASP A 411 1.79 -12.92 -22.26
N GLY A 412 2.56 -11.99 -22.85
CA GLY A 412 2.43 -11.76 -24.29
C GLY A 412 3.47 -10.77 -24.83
N ILE A 413 3.50 -10.67 -26.16
CA ILE A 413 4.32 -9.70 -26.88
C ILE A 413 3.39 -8.82 -27.69
N ILE A 414 3.46 -7.52 -27.46
CA ILE A 414 2.65 -6.50 -28.14
C ILE A 414 3.55 -5.68 -29.05
N PRO A 415 3.40 -5.76 -30.38
CA PRO A 415 4.10 -4.90 -31.31
C PRO A 415 3.55 -3.49 -31.26
N MET A 416 4.42 -2.50 -31.29
CA MET A 416 4.13 -1.07 -31.27
C MET A 416 5.09 -0.31 -32.18
N TRP A 417 4.78 0.95 -32.42
CA TRP A 417 5.62 1.87 -33.18
C TRP A 417 6.14 2.99 -32.28
N PHE A 418 7.43 3.24 -32.36
CA PHE A 418 8.13 4.26 -31.57
C PHE A 418 8.66 5.36 -32.48
N HIS A 419 8.29 6.61 -32.22
CA HIS A 419 8.79 7.77 -32.99
C HIS A 419 10.11 8.25 -32.40
N LEU A 420 11.19 8.13 -33.18
CA LEU A 420 12.57 8.39 -32.75
C LEU A 420 12.81 9.80 -32.21
N LYS A 421 12.15 10.83 -32.81
CA LYS A 421 12.37 12.23 -32.46
C LYS A 421 11.57 12.70 -31.25
N SER A 422 10.30 12.33 -31.15
CA SER A 422 9.40 12.79 -30.08
C SER A 422 9.29 11.82 -28.89
N GLY A 423 9.59 10.54 -29.12
CA GLY A 423 9.34 9.48 -28.13
C GLY A 423 7.87 9.06 -28.05
N LYS A 424 7.01 9.49 -28.99
CA LYS A 424 5.62 9.02 -29.10
C LYS A 424 5.59 7.53 -29.41
N VAL A 425 4.65 6.82 -28.78
CA VAL A 425 4.38 5.40 -29.06
C VAL A 425 2.96 5.28 -29.58
N LYS A 426 2.76 4.45 -30.62
CA LYS A 426 1.46 4.13 -31.21
C LYS A 426 1.31 2.63 -31.42
N LYS A 427 0.06 2.17 -31.47
CA LYS A 427 -0.30 0.77 -31.76
C LYS A 427 -0.06 0.45 -33.25
N ASP A 428 -0.50 1.35 -34.12
CA ASP A 428 -0.45 1.22 -35.58
C ASP A 428 0.05 2.55 -36.20
N LEU A 429 0.66 2.50 -37.39
CA LEU A 429 1.13 3.68 -38.13
C LEU A 429 0.01 4.30 -38.95
#